data_bb8605080333d79bc7d66817b57e8261
#
_entry.id   bb8605080333d79bc7d66817b57e8261
#
_cell.length_a   1.000
_cell.length_b   1.000
_cell.length_c   1.000
_cell.angle_alpha   90.00
_cell.angle_beta   90.00
_cell.angle_gamma   90.00
#
_symmetry.space_group_name_H-M   'P 1'
#
loop_
_entity.id
_entity.type
_entity.pdbx_description
1 polymer ?
#
loop_
_entity_poly.entity_id
_entity_poly.type
_entity_poly.pdbx_seq_one_letter_code
_entity_poly.pdbx_strand_id
1 'polypeptide(L)'
;MYLKKNIFLILFLSPLLLGVSSTNIYAESEKKNDAKVDIGGMIMHHILDDYQYEIMEGVVIPLPIILYTEGDLLIFSSSNLFDNNHKPLKEGYKGFYYDHGHIYSVDKSNSTNFIDFSITKNVLFLFLNAALMLFVFLMVAKGYKNKHKAPKGIQSFMEPLILFIRDDIVKPNIGNKYEKYLPYMLTLFFFIFFGN
;
A
#
# COMPACT_ATOMS: atom_id res chain seq x y z
N MET A 1 -6.39 -11.21 36.56
CA MET A 1 -6.83 -10.32 35.46
C MET A 1 -5.69 -9.54 34.81
N TYR A 2 -4.57 -9.30 35.48
CA TYR A 2 -3.39 -8.58 34.98
C TYR A 2 -2.52 -9.36 33.96
N LEU A 3 -2.51 -10.69 34.00
CA LEU A 3 -1.63 -11.51 33.16
C LEU A 3 -2.04 -11.50 31.67
N LYS A 4 -3.35 -11.42 31.36
CA LYS A 4 -3.84 -11.37 29.97
C LYS A 4 -3.52 -10.05 29.25
N LYS A 5 -3.43 -8.94 29.99
CA LYS A 5 -3.14 -7.61 29.44
C LYS A 5 -1.68 -7.50 28.97
N ASN A 6 -0.77 -8.17 29.69
CA ASN A 6 0.66 -8.16 29.37
C ASN A 6 1.02 -9.05 28.18
N ILE A 7 0.29 -10.16 27.98
CA ILE A 7 0.52 -11.08 26.86
C ILE A 7 0.15 -10.40 25.53
N PHE A 8 -0.93 -9.61 25.52
CA PHE A 8 -1.36 -8.89 24.30
C PHE A 8 -0.38 -7.76 23.93
N LEU A 9 0.14 -7.06 24.94
CA LEU A 9 1.16 -6.02 24.73
C LEU A 9 2.47 -6.62 24.19
N ILE A 10 2.88 -7.79 24.68
CA ILE A 10 4.08 -8.52 24.23
C ILE A 10 3.90 -9.02 22.79
N LEU A 11 2.72 -9.50 22.42
CA LEU A 11 2.41 -9.97 21.07
C LEU A 11 2.35 -8.83 20.03
N PHE A 12 1.98 -7.62 20.45
CA PHE A 12 1.90 -6.45 19.58
C PHE A 12 3.25 -5.71 19.45
N LEU A 13 4.10 -5.79 20.50
CA LEU A 13 5.44 -5.18 20.49
C LEU A 13 6.51 -6.09 19.87
N SER A 14 6.23 -7.40 19.75
CA SER A 14 7.19 -8.39 19.24
C SER A 14 7.64 -8.14 17.80
N PRO A 15 6.78 -7.78 16.84
CA PRO A 15 7.23 -7.43 15.48
C PRO A 15 8.01 -6.11 15.43
N LEU A 16 7.75 -5.17 16.34
CA LEU A 16 8.48 -3.91 16.41
C LEU A 16 9.92 -4.11 16.96
N LEU A 17 10.11 -5.09 17.85
CA LEU A 17 11.43 -5.42 18.41
C LEU A 17 12.27 -6.31 17.48
N LEU A 18 11.65 -7.10 16.61
CA LEU A 18 12.36 -7.91 15.61
C LEU A 18 12.93 -7.09 14.46
N GLY A 19 12.40 -5.87 14.23
CA GLY A 19 12.90 -4.93 13.23
C GLY A 19 14.15 -4.17 13.62
N VAL A 20 14.63 -4.27 14.87
CA VAL A 20 15.81 -3.57 15.39
C VAL A 20 16.96 -4.52 15.70
N SER A 21 16.96 -5.72 15.14
CA SER A 21 18.18 -6.52 15.10
C SER A 21 19.10 -5.94 14.04
N SER A 22 19.86 -4.90 14.40
CA SER A 22 21.04 -4.49 13.64
C SER A 22 22.04 -5.65 13.67
N THR A 23 21.87 -6.58 12.76
CA THR A 23 22.97 -7.47 12.39
C THR A 23 24.01 -6.57 11.74
N ASN A 24 25.13 -6.32 12.46
CA ASN A 24 26.34 -5.85 11.84
C ASN A 24 26.78 -6.94 10.86
N ILE A 25 26.28 -6.88 9.63
CA ILE A 25 26.84 -7.63 8.52
C ILE A 25 28.14 -6.91 8.21
N TYR A 26 29.24 -7.38 8.81
CA TYR A 26 30.56 -7.12 8.26
C TYR A 26 30.57 -7.78 6.89
N ALA A 27 30.40 -6.98 5.85
CA ALA A 27 30.66 -7.42 4.50
C ALA A 27 32.15 -7.71 4.40
N GLU A 28 32.49 -8.98 4.47
CA GLU A 28 33.79 -9.50 4.09
C GLU A 28 34.00 -9.15 2.62
N SER A 29 34.94 -8.27 2.35
CA SER A 29 35.20 -7.77 1.01
C SER A 29 35.89 -8.88 0.20
N GLU A 30 35.13 -9.75 -0.42
CA GLU A 30 35.61 -10.48 -1.57
C GLU A 30 35.66 -9.55 -2.78
N LYS A 31 36.88 -9.23 -3.21
CA LYS A 31 37.18 -8.59 -4.47
C LYS A 31 36.63 -9.43 -5.62
N LYS A 32 35.47 -9.03 -6.15
CA LYS A 32 35.04 -9.41 -7.50
C LYS A 32 34.33 -8.23 -8.16
N ASN A 33 35.01 -7.73 -9.19
CA ASN A 33 34.53 -6.90 -10.30
C ASN A 33 33.53 -5.75 -9.98
N ASP A 34 34.04 -4.53 -10.19
CA ASP A 34 33.43 -3.22 -10.03
C ASP A 34 32.16 -3.00 -10.90
N ALA A 35 31.09 -3.66 -10.59
CA ALA A 35 29.77 -3.09 -10.80
C ALA A 35 29.35 -2.51 -9.44
N LYS A 36 29.54 -1.21 -9.22
CA LYS A 36 28.92 -0.49 -8.12
C LYS A 36 27.45 -0.77 -8.15
N VAL A 37 26.96 -1.67 -7.31
CA VAL A 37 25.52 -1.85 -7.10
C VAL A 37 25.02 -0.54 -6.52
N ASP A 38 24.24 0.21 -7.30
CA ASP A 38 23.60 1.44 -6.83
C ASP A 38 22.44 1.07 -5.90
N ILE A 39 22.79 0.79 -4.64
CA ILE A 39 21.83 0.45 -3.60
C ILE A 39 20.84 1.60 -3.38
N GLY A 40 21.30 2.86 -3.50
CA GLY A 40 20.45 4.04 -3.38
C GLY A 40 19.39 4.09 -4.46
N GLY A 41 19.80 3.89 -5.71
CA GLY A 41 18.88 3.82 -6.85
C GLY A 41 17.89 2.65 -6.74
N MET A 42 18.35 1.49 -6.30
CA MET A 42 17.49 0.33 -6.08
C MET A 42 16.43 0.61 -5.02
N ILE A 43 16.79 1.17 -3.87
CA ILE A 43 15.85 1.53 -2.80
C ILE A 43 14.85 2.55 -3.31
N MET A 44 15.31 3.60 -4.00
CA MET A 44 14.44 4.65 -4.54
C MET A 44 13.45 4.08 -5.55
N HIS A 45 13.87 3.16 -6.42
CA HIS A 45 12.98 2.51 -7.39
C HIS A 45 11.84 1.70 -6.70
N HIS A 46 12.13 1.10 -5.55
CA HIS A 46 11.10 0.37 -4.80
C HIS A 46 10.13 1.27 -4.03
N ILE A 47 10.59 2.44 -3.57
CA ILE A 47 9.78 3.38 -2.77
C ILE A 47 8.95 4.31 -3.66
N LEU A 48 9.50 4.75 -4.79
CA LEU A 48 8.80 5.67 -5.70
C LEU A 48 7.56 5.02 -6.30
N ASP A 49 6.52 5.84 -6.48
CA ASP A 49 5.32 5.42 -7.20
C ASP A 49 5.64 5.17 -8.67
N ASP A 50 4.92 4.24 -9.31
CA ASP A 50 5.17 3.85 -10.67
C ASP A 50 3.86 3.45 -11.38
N TYR A 51 3.87 3.48 -12.71
CA TYR A 51 2.77 3.03 -13.56
C TYR A 51 2.87 1.56 -13.94
N GLN A 52 3.82 0.85 -13.33
CA GLN A 52 4.00 -0.59 -13.44
C GLN A 52 4.04 -1.21 -12.05
N TYR A 53 3.42 -2.38 -11.91
CA TYR A 53 3.48 -3.17 -10.67
C TYR A 53 4.35 -4.39 -10.88
N GLU A 54 5.55 -4.36 -10.35
CA GLU A 54 6.49 -5.49 -10.37
C GLU A 54 6.18 -6.42 -9.19
N ILE A 55 5.75 -7.66 -9.50
CA ILE A 55 5.45 -8.69 -8.50
C ILE A 55 6.75 -9.39 -8.07
N MET A 56 7.57 -9.73 -9.04
CA MET A 56 8.89 -10.33 -8.87
C MET A 56 9.75 -9.99 -10.09
N GLU A 57 11.04 -10.16 -9.97
CA GLU A 57 11.99 -9.84 -11.02
C GLU A 57 11.56 -10.41 -12.39
N GLY A 58 11.29 -9.52 -13.34
CA GLY A 58 10.83 -9.85 -14.68
C GLY A 58 9.33 -10.11 -14.85
N VAL A 59 8.51 -10.04 -13.80
CA VAL A 59 7.05 -10.15 -13.88
C VAL A 59 6.38 -8.83 -13.52
N VAL A 60 6.05 -8.06 -14.55
CA VAL A 60 5.47 -6.72 -14.42
C VAL A 60 4.03 -6.71 -14.93
N ILE A 61 3.14 -6.17 -14.11
CA ILE A 61 1.76 -5.89 -14.50
C ILE A 61 1.68 -4.43 -14.96
N PRO A 62 1.39 -4.17 -16.24
CA PRO A 62 1.17 -2.82 -16.72
C PRO A 62 -0.15 -2.26 -16.17
N LEU A 63 -0.12 -1.03 -15.69
CA LEU A 63 -1.28 -0.33 -15.13
C LEU A 63 -1.90 0.61 -16.18
N PRO A 64 -3.19 0.91 -16.09
CA PRO A 64 -3.85 1.83 -17.00
C PRO A 64 -3.43 3.27 -16.73
N ILE A 65 -2.99 3.96 -17.77
CA ILE A 65 -2.71 5.38 -17.78
C ILE A 65 -3.96 6.10 -18.28
N ILE A 66 -4.40 7.09 -17.52
CA ILE A 66 -5.62 7.88 -17.77
C ILE A 66 -5.23 9.35 -17.69
N LEU A 67 -5.12 9.99 -18.85
CA LEU A 67 -4.76 11.41 -18.96
C LEU A 67 -5.95 12.20 -19.51
N TYR A 68 -6.25 13.32 -18.90
CA TYR A 68 -7.20 14.28 -19.41
C TYR A 68 -6.47 15.50 -19.98
N THR A 69 -6.57 15.72 -21.28
CA THR A 69 -5.89 16.79 -22.00
C THR A 69 -6.79 17.44 -23.02
N GLU A 70 -6.82 18.75 -23.12
CA GLU A 70 -7.54 19.55 -24.14
C GLU A 70 -9.03 19.22 -24.31
N GLY A 71 -9.67 18.69 -23.24
CA GLY A 71 -11.09 18.27 -23.29
C GLY A 71 -11.30 16.81 -23.62
N ASP A 72 -10.24 16.08 -23.99
CA ASP A 72 -10.31 14.65 -24.33
C ASP A 72 -9.70 13.76 -23.24
N LEU A 73 -10.28 12.59 -23.06
CA LEU A 73 -9.81 11.56 -22.16
C LEU A 73 -8.97 10.53 -22.92
N LEU A 74 -7.68 10.46 -22.61
CA LEU A 74 -6.76 9.53 -23.21
C LEU A 74 -6.50 8.35 -22.26
N ILE A 75 -6.85 7.13 -22.68
CA ILE A 75 -6.65 5.90 -21.90
C ILE A 75 -5.78 4.94 -22.70
N PHE A 76 -4.71 4.45 -22.06
CA PHE A 76 -3.84 3.42 -22.63
C PHE A 76 -3.09 2.63 -21.54
N SER A 77 -2.49 1.51 -21.92
CA SER A 77 -1.67 0.72 -20.99
C SER A 77 -0.27 1.31 -20.83
N SER A 78 0.26 1.29 -19.63
CA SER A 78 1.64 1.72 -19.35
C SER A 78 2.68 0.94 -20.16
N SER A 79 2.38 -0.29 -20.60
CA SER A 79 3.27 -1.07 -21.47
C SER A 79 3.66 -0.35 -22.75
N ASN A 80 2.86 0.61 -23.22
CA ASN A 80 3.17 1.39 -24.42
C ASN A 80 4.27 2.46 -24.20
N LEU A 81 4.62 2.74 -22.96
CA LEU A 81 5.70 3.67 -22.60
C LEU A 81 7.02 2.97 -22.27
N PHE A 82 7.04 1.63 -22.28
CA PHE A 82 8.23 0.84 -21.94
C PHE A 82 8.55 -0.16 -23.05
N ASP A 83 9.82 -0.51 -23.16
CA ASP A 83 10.29 -1.56 -24.08
C ASP A 83 10.10 -2.96 -23.47
N ASN A 84 10.48 -4.00 -24.22
CA ASN A 84 10.43 -5.40 -23.76
C ASN A 84 11.34 -5.69 -22.55
N ASN A 85 12.27 -4.80 -22.25
CA ASN A 85 13.17 -4.88 -21.08
C ASN A 85 12.70 -3.96 -19.94
N HIS A 86 11.46 -3.51 -19.98
CA HIS A 86 10.83 -2.59 -19.01
C HIS A 86 11.55 -1.25 -18.84
N LYS A 87 12.31 -0.81 -19.88
CA LYS A 87 12.96 0.50 -19.90
C LYS A 87 12.06 1.54 -20.58
N PRO A 88 12.03 2.78 -20.06
CA PRO A 88 11.25 3.84 -20.68
C PRO A 88 11.64 4.10 -22.14
N LEU A 89 10.62 4.20 -22.99
CA LEU A 89 10.80 4.57 -24.40
C LEU A 89 11.09 6.08 -24.49
N LYS A 90 12.20 6.43 -25.13
CA LYS A 90 12.61 7.84 -25.32
C LYS A 90 11.67 8.62 -26.23
N GLU A 91 11.04 7.95 -27.18
CA GLU A 91 10.12 8.56 -28.15
C GLU A 91 8.73 8.80 -27.55
N GLY A 92 8.43 8.14 -26.40
CA GLY A 92 7.12 8.20 -25.77
C GLY A 92 6.00 7.53 -26.59
N TYR A 93 4.75 7.74 -26.15
CA TYR A 93 3.54 7.26 -26.82
C TYR A 93 2.46 8.33 -26.81
N LYS A 94 1.84 8.58 -27.96
CA LYS A 94 0.77 9.60 -28.12
C LYS A 94 1.14 11.00 -27.61
N GLY A 95 2.41 11.40 -27.74
CA GLY A 95 2.89 12.70 -27.28
C GLY A 95 3.24 12.79 -25.80
N PHE A 96 3.28 11.65 -25.09
CA PHE A 96 3.67 11.55 -23.68
C PHE A 96 4.83 10.59 -23.51
N TYR A 97 5.73 10.89 -22.56
CA TYR A 97 6.83 10.03 -22.19
C TYR A 97 6.93 9.89 -20.67
N TYR A 98 7.51 8.80 -20.24
CA TYR A 98 7.75 8.50 -18.82
C TYR A 98 9.18 8.92 -18.44
N ASP A 99 9.31 9.60 -17.34
CA ASP A 99 10.61 9.93 -16.75
C ASP A 99 10.50 10.02 -15.21
N HIS A 100 11.39 9.32 -14.52
CA HIS A 100 11.52 9.32 -13.05
C HIS A 100 10.20 9.23 -12.25
N GLY A 101 9.31 8.32 -12.62
CA GLY A 101 8.04 8.11 -11.90
C GLY A 101 6.91 9.04 -12.34
N HIS A 102 7.10 9.88 -13.35
CA HIS A 102 6.10 10.84 -13.82
C HIS A 102 5.92 10.79 -15.34
N ILE A 103 4.75 11.18 -15.79
CA ILE A 103 4.44 11.35 -17.22
C ILE A 103 4.63 12.81 -17.59
N TYR A 104 5.27 13.03 -18.72
CA TYR A 104 5.53 14.37 -19.30
C TYR A 104 5.03 14.42 -20.74
N SER A 105 4.64 15.61 -21.19
CA SER A 105 4.35 15.86 -22.59
C SER A 105 5.64 16.05 -23.40
N VAL A 106 5.70 15.48 -24.60
CA VAL A 106 6.82 15.63 -25.54
C VAL A 106 6.91 17.08 -26.06
N ASP A 107 5.77 17.73 -26.26
CA ASP A 107 5.69 19.12 -26.73
C ASP A 107 6.02 20.10 -25.60
N LYS A 108 7.29 20.48 -25.52
CA LYS A 108 7.78 21.52 -24.59
C LYS A 108 7.29 22.93 -24.91
N SER A 109 6.81 23.19 -26.11
CA SER A 109 6.37 24.53 -26.57
C SER A 109 4.92 24.85 -26.16
N ASN A 110 4.10 23.86 -26.06
CA ASN A 110 2.79 23.94 -25.42
C ASN A 110 2.88 23.09 -24.16
N SER A 111 3.01 23.71 -22.98
CA SER A 111 2.72 23.02 -21.74
C SER A 111 1.23 22.68 -21.75
N THR A 112 0.86 21.65 -22.51
CA THR A 112 -0.49 21.12 -22.49
C THR A 112 -0.76 20.74 -21.05
N ASN A 113 -1.60 21.55 -20.39
CA ASN A 113 -2.06 21.25 -19.04
C ASN A 113 -2.87 19.98 -19.16
N PHE A 114 -2.27 18.85 -18.81
CA PHE A 114 -2.99 17.58 -18.65
C PHE A 114 -3.15 17.29 -17.16
N ILE A 115 -4.21 16.59 -16.84
CA ILE A 115 -4.46 16.07 -15.49
C ILE A 115 -4.26 14.57 -15.56
N ASP A 116 -3.42 14.05 -14.68
CA ASP A 116 -3.14 12.63 -14.58
C ASP A 116 -4.07 11.96 -13.53
N PHE A 117 -4.95 11.09 -14.02
CA PHE A 117 -5.83 10.24 -13.22
C PHE A 117 -5.42 8.77 -13.27
N SER A 118 -4.20 8.48 -13.67
CA SER A 118 -3.71 7.12 -13.86
C SER A 118 -3.73 6.32 -12.56
N ILE A 119 -3.89 5.01 -12.72
CA ILE A 119 -3.79 4.08 -11.61
C ILE A 119 -2.33 3.68 -11.48
N THR A 120 -1.65 4.27 -10.51
CA THR A 120 -0.28 3.92 -10.14
C THR A 120 -0.24 2.71 -9.20
N LYS A 121 0.94 2.16 -8.94
CA LYS A 121 1.09 1.02 -8.02
C LYS A 121 0.58 1.34 -6.60
N ASN A 122 0.78 2.58 -6.11
CA ASN A 122 0.30 2.99 -4.80
C ASN A 122 -1.23 3.09 -4.77
N VAL A 123 -1.84 3.63 -5.83
CA VAL A 123 -3.31 3.69 -5.97
C VAL A 123 -3.90 2.29 -6.06
N LEU A 124 -3.28 1.40 -6.83
CA LEU A 124 -3.69 -0.01 -6.90
C LEU A 124 -3.65 -0.67 -5.52
N PHE A 125 -2.53 -0.51 -4.80
CA PHE A 125 -2.37 -1.05 -3.45
C PHE A 125 -3.42 -0.52 -2.48
N LEU A 126 -3.73 0.78 -2.54
CA LEU A 126 -4.77 1.41 -1.74
C LEU A 126 -6.15 0.80 -2.00
N PHE A 127 -6.51 0.55 -3.26
CA PHE A 127 -7.76 -0.12 -3.60
C PHE A 127 -7.79 -1.57 -3.13
N LEU A 128 -6.69 -2.31 -3.29
CA LEU A 128 -6.59 -3.69 -2.81
C LEU A 128 -6.71 -3.76 -1.29
N ASN A 129 -6.06 -2.85 -0.57
CA ASN A 129 -6.16 -2.76 0.89
C ASN A 129 -7.60 -2.44 1.34
N ALA A 130 -8.25 -1.47 0.70
CA ALA A 130 -9.64 -1.13 0.98
C ALA A 130 -10.58 -2.31 0.69
N ALA A 131 -10.39 -3.01 -0.43
CA ALA A 131 -11.17 -4.19 -0.79
C ALA A 131 -10.98 -5.34 0.21
N LEU A 132 -9.73 -5.60 0.63
CA LEU A 132 -9.40 -6.58 1.66
C LEU A 132 -10.09 -6.23 2.99
N MET A 133 -10.00 -4.98 3.42
CA MET A 133 -10.66 -4.50 4.63
C MET A 133 -12.17 -4.73 4.57
N LEU A 134 -12.82 -4.32 3.47
CA LEU A 134 -14.25 -4.52 3.27
C LEU A 134 -14.62 -6.01 3.29
N PHE A 135 -13.83 -6.85 2.62
CA PHE A 135 -14.05 -8.28 2.57
C PHE A 135 -14.00 -8.91 3.97
N VAL A 136 -12.96 -8.61 4.76
CA VAL A 136 -12.80 -9.10 6.12
C VAL A 136 -13.97 -8.64 7.00
N PHE A 137 -14.32 -7.35 6.99
CA PHE A 137 -15.41 -6.83 7.81
C PHE A 137 -16.79 -7.38 7.40
N LEU A 138 -17.05 -7.58 6.12
CA LEU A 138 -18.28 -8.23 5.67
C LEU A 138 -18.37 -9.69 6.13
N MET A 139 -17.24 -10.43 6.14
CA MET A 139 -17.19 -11.79 6.69
C MET A 139 -17.46 -11.79 8.20
N VAL A 140 -16.83 -10.89 8.95
CA VAL A 140 -17.04 -10.72 10.39
C VAL A 140 -18.49 -10.35 10.68
N ALA A 141 -19.08 -9.41 9.96
CA ALA A 141 -20.47 -8.98 10.12
C ALA A 141 -21.48 -10.11 9.86
N LYS A 142 -21.21 -10.98 8.86
CA LYS A 142 -22.03 -12.18 8.63
C LYS A 142 -22.03 -13.14 9.84
N GLY A 143 -20.89 -13.26 10.53
CA GLY A 143 -20.77 -14.09 11.72
C GLY A 143 -21.68 -13.63 12.88
N TYR A 144 -21.91 -12.33 13.02
CA TYR A 144 -22.75 -11.75 14.07
C TYR A 144 -24.26 -11.91 13.86
N LYS A 145 -24.72 -12.38 12.70
CA LYS A 145 -26.14 -12.66 12.48
C LYS A 145 -26.67 -13.73 13.45
N ASN A 146 -25.83 -14.64 13.90
CA ASN A 146 -26.18 -15.71 14.86
C ASN A 146 -25.76 -15.32 16.29
N LYS A 147 -26.57 -14.50 16.95
CA LYS A 147 -26.30 -13.90 18.27
C LYS A 147 -25.99 -14.90 19.42
N HIS A 148 -26.29 -16.19 19.25
CA HIS A 148 -26.12 -17.21 20.30
C HIS A 148 -24.93 -18.15 20.07
N LYS A 149 -24.13 -17.94 19.04
CA LYS A 149 -22.94 -18.77 18.78
C LYS A 149 -21.67 -18.02 19.15
N ALA A 150 -20.75 -18.74 19.80
CA ALA A 150 -19.41 -18.20 20.06
C ALA A 150 -18.72 -17.84 18.74
N PRO A 151 -17.96 -16.72 18.71
CA PRO A 151 -17.23 -16.31 17.52
C PRO A 151 -16.22 -17.38 17.10
N LYS A 152 -16.11 -17.62 15.78
CA LYS A 152 -15.21 -18.62 15.20
C LYS A 152 -14.41 -18.04 14.05
N GLY A 153 -13.20 -18.57 13.83
CA GLY A 153 -12.33 -18.19 12.72
C GLY A 153 -11.93 -16.72 12.76
N ILE A 154 -12.07 -16.01 11.64
CA ILE A 154 -11.70 -14.59 11.49
C ILE A 154 -12.44 -13.71 12.50
N GLN A 155 -13.70 -13.98 12.79
CA GLN A 155 -14.47 -13.25 13.79
C GLN A 155 -13.82 -13.31 15.18
N SER A 156 -13.36 -14.50 15.61
CA SER A 156 -12.70 -14.69 16.91
C SER A 156 -11.36 -13.94 17.00
N PHE A 157 -10.68 -13.74 15.87
CA PHE A 157 -9.45 -12.95 15.80
C PHE A 157 -9.74 -11.45 15.82
N MET A 158 -10.73 -10.99 15.05
CA MET A 158 -11.05 -9.57 14.91
C MET A 158 -11.73 -8.97 16.14
N GLU A 159 -12.54 -9.79 16.86
CA GLU A 159 -13.31 -9.30 18.01
C GLU A 159 -12.42 -8.71 19.12
N PRO A 160 -11.33 -9.35 19.59
CA PRO A 160 -10.43 -8.76 20.57
C PRO A 160 -9.80 -7.42 20.11
N LEU A 161 -9.47 -7.30 18.83
CA LEU A 161 -8.91 -6.07 18.27
C LEU A 161 -9.95 -4.94 18.26
N ILE A 162 -11.18 -5.24 17.84
CA ILE A 162 -12.28 -4.27 17.82
C ILE A 162 -12.60 -3.81 19.25
N LEU A 163 -12.65 -4.74 20.22
CA LEU A 163 -12.91 -4.44 21.62
C LEU A 163 -11.77 -3.60 22.23
N PHE A 164 -10.53 -3.91 21.91
CA PHE A 164 -9.37 -3.13 22.34
C PHE A 164 -9.44 -1.68 21.84
N ILE A 165 -9.70 -1.48 20.54
CA ILE A 165 -9.82 -0.14 19.98
C ILE A 165 -10.99 0.61 20.63
N ARG A 166 -12.14 -0.04 20.81
CA ARG A 166 -13.32 0.56 21.40
C ARG A 166 -13.10 0.95 22.87
N ASP A 167 -12.65 0.00 23.70
CA ASP A 167 -12.68 0.13 25.15
C ASP A 167 -11.41 0.75 25.74
N ASP A 168 -10.25 0.46 25.14
CA ASP A 168 -8.95 0.95 25.64
C ASP A 168 -8.47 2.23 24.92
N ILE A 169 -8.97 2.52 23.71
CA ILE A 169 -8.53 3.69 22.93
C ILE A 169 -9.66 4.72 22.78
N VAL A 170 -10.76 4.33 22.12
CA VAL A 170 -11.77 5.32 21.69
C VAL A 170 -12.61 5.82 22.87
N LYS A 171 -13.13 4.91 23.68
CA LYS A 171 -14.02 5.23 24.79
C LYS A 171 -13.39 6.11 25.86
N PRO A 172 -12.17 5.86 26.37
CA PRO A 172 -11.55 6.71 27.37
C PRO A 172 -11.12 8.08 26.84
N ASN A 173 -10.82 8.20 25.55
CA ASN A 173 -10.35 9.46 24.96
C ASN A 173 -11.47 10.36 24.43
N ILE A 174 -12.60 9.78 23.97
CA ILE A 174 -13.72 10.54 23.40
C ILE A 174 -14.88 10.72 24.42
N GLY A 175 -14.96 9.82 25.40
CA GLY A 175 -16.02 9.86 26.43
C GLY A 175 -17.39 9.48 25.87
N ASN A 176 -18.47 10.12 26.35
CA ASN A 176 -19.85 9.72 26.09
C ASN A 176 -20.28 9.70 24.61
N LYS A 177 -19.54 10.37 23.72
CA LYS A 177 -19.84 10.43 22.29
C LYS A 177 -19.06 9.40 21.46
N TYR A 178 -18.38 8.46 22.10
CA TYR A 178 -17.48 7.51 21.43
C TYR A 178 -18.18 6.68 20.34
N GLU A 179 -19.43 6.32 20.51
CA GLU A 179 -20.18 5.48 19.54
C GLU A 179 -20.28 6.12 18.15
N LYS A 180 -20.39 7.46 18.11
CA LYS A 180 -20.46 8.21 16.85
C LYS A 180 -19.13 8.15 16.07
N TYR A 181 -18.01 8.16 16.78
CA TYR A 181 -16.67 8.22 16.18
C TYR A 181 -16.01 6.85 16.03
N LEU A 182 -16.56 5.83 16.73
CA LEU A 182 -16.01 4.48 16.72
C LEU A 182 -15.86 3.89 15.30
N PRO A 183 -16.85 3.98 14.38
CA PRO A 183 -16.69 3.44 13.02
C PRO A 183 -15.53 4.09 12.27
N TYR A 184 -15.37 5.41 12.40
CA TYR A 184 -14.26 6.13 11.77
C TYR A 184 -12.90 5.68 12.32
N MET A 185 -12.77 5.57 13.64
CA MET A 185 -11.53 5.14 14.30
C MET A 185 -11.18 3.69 13.96
N LEU A 186 -12.16 2.80 13.89
CA LEU A 186 -11.96 1.42 13.45
C LEU A 186 -11.51 1.36 11.99
N THR A 187 -12.14 2.13 11.11
CA THR A 187 -11.76 2.18 9.69
C THR A 187 -10.31 2.64 9.53
N LEU A 188 -9.93 3.73 10.20
CA LEU A 188 -8.57 4.27 10.14
C LEU A 188 -7.54 3.28 10.69
N PHE A 189 -7.82 2.67 11.84
CA PHE A 189 -6.93 1.68 12.43
C PHE A 189 -6.74 0.47 11.52
N PHE A 190 -7.82 -0.14 11.05
CA PHE A 190 -7.74 -1.34 10.24
C PHE A 190 -7.22 -1.07 8.83
N PHE A 191 -7.47 0.11 8.28
CA PHE A 191 -6.88 0.51 7.01
C PHE A 191 -5.35 0.54 7.09
N ILE A 192 -4.81 1.13 8.16
CA ILE A 192 -3.35 1.13 8.41
C ILE A 192 -2.87 -0.27 8.75
N PHE A 193 -3.60 -1.02 9.56
CA PHE A 193 -3.23 -2.37 10.01
C PHE A 193 -3.11 -3.38 8.86
N PHE A 194 -4.00 -3.31 7.86
CA PHE A 194 -3.94 -4.18 6.69
C PHE A 194 -2.99 -3.67 5.60
N GLY A 195 -2.70 -2.36 5.59
CA GLY A 195 -1.82 -1.74 4.61
C GLY A 195 -0.33 -1.75 4.98
N ASN A 196 -0.01 -2.16 6.21
CA ASN A 196 1.38 -2.22 6.70
C ASN A 196 1.84 -3.69 6.68
#